data_360b7538f1c13eac06799846aee67b87
#
_entry.id   360b7538f1c13eac06799846aee67b87
#
_cell.length_a   1.000
_cell.length_b   1.000
_cell.length_c   1.000
_cell.angle_alpha   90.00
_cell.angle_beta   90.00
_cell.angle_gamma   90.00
#
_symmetry.space_group_name_H-M   'P 1'
#
loop_
_entity.id
_entity.type
_entity.pdbx_description
1 polymer ?
#
loop_
_entity_poly.entity_id
_entity_poly.type
_entity_poly.pdbx_seq_one_letter_code
_entity_poly.pdbx_strand_id
1 'polypeptide(L)'
;MEDLSGFLDLIREHKMAVRFIEYMPMAGQDYRGLPISEIKQMLEKRKISLQKTEEQMGSGPAVYYKAAGYQGRIGFIEPLHGKFCRYCNRIRVTGDAGLQTCLFYGEQIDLKTALNQEKWEEALRQTIGELSLIHISEPTRH
;
A
#
# COMPACT_ATOMS: atom_id res chain seq x y z
N MET A 1 -10.51 -16.93 12.87
CA MET A 1 -11.02 -16.97 11.46
C MET A 1 -12.48 -16.58 11.32
N GLU A 2 -13.11 -16.20 12.40
CA GLU A 2 -14.47 -15.63 12.44
C GLU A 2 -14.52 -14.23 11.83
N ASP A 3 -13.43 -13.47 11.94
CA ASP A 3 -13.36 -12.06 11.54
C ASP A 3 -13.63 -11.79 10.04
N LEU A 4 -13.24 -12.72 9.13
CA LEU A 4 -13.47 -12.51 7.69
C LEU A 4 -14.98 -12.42 7.36
N SER A 5 -15.83 -13.15 8.08
CA SER A 5 -17.28 -13.14 7.87
C SER A 5 -17.88 -11.77 8.18
N GLY A 6 -17.50 -11.16 9.30
CA GLY A 6 -17.99 -9.82 9.68
C GLY A 6 -17.63 -8.75 8.67
N PHE A 7 -16.42 -8.78 8.13
CA PHE A 7 -16.03 -7.85 7.05
C PHE A 7 -16.80 -8.06 5.75
N LEU A 8 -17.11 -9.32 5.43
CA LEU A 8 -17.91 -9.64 4.25
C LEU A 8 -19.37 -9.21 4.40
N ASP A 9 -19.94 -9.35 5.59
CA ASP A 9 -21.32 -8.91 5.86
C ASP A 9 -21.44 -7.40 5.73
N LEU A 10 -20.46 -6.63 6.21
CA LEU A 10 -20.42 -5.18 6.03
C LEU A 10 -20.52 -4.77 4.55
N ILE A 11 -19.75 -5.39 3.67
CA ILE A 11 -19.78 -5.04 2.23
C ILE A 11 -20.93 -5.68 1.48
N ARG A 12 -21.59 -6.68 2.06
CA ARG A 12 -22.82 -7.24 1.49
C ARG A 12 -23.97 -6.24 1.58
N GLU A 13 -24.10 -5.60 2.72
CA GLU A 13 -25.24 -4.73 3.05
C GLU A 13 -24.98 -3.26 2.74
N HIS A 14 -23.72 -2.86 2.69
CA HIS A 14 -23.33 -1.46 2.55
C HIS A 14 -22.41 -1.20 1.36
N LYS A 15 -22.62 -0.07 0.70
CA LYS A 15 -21.75 0.41 -0.38
C LYS A 15 -20.46 1.01 0.18
N MET A 16 -19.60 0.15 0.71
CA MET A 16 -18.29 0.52 1.29
C MET A 16 -17.17 -0.37 0.74
N ALA A 17 -15.92 -0.03 1.04
CA ALA A 17 -14.78 -0.86 0.69
C ALA A 17 -14.11 -1.42 1.94
N VAL A 18 -13.97 -2.73 2.00
CA VAL A 18 -13.06 -3.42 2.93
C VAL A 18 -11.73 -3.61 2.23
N ARG A 19 -10.64 -3.16 2.85
CA ARG A 19 -9.29 -3.28 2.30
C ARG A 19 -8.46 -4.19 3.16
N PHE A 20 -7.94 -5.26 2.55
CA PHE A 20 -6.95 -6.13 3.15
C PHE A 20 -5.57 -5.62 2.75
N ILE A 21 -4.76 -5.31 3.74
CA ILE A 21 -3.41 -4.79 3.58
C ILE A 21 -2.44 -5.86 4.04
N GLU A 22 -1.54 -6.26 3.16
CA GLU A 22 -0.48 -7.19 3.51
C GLU A 22 0.39 -6.59 4.63
N TYR A 23 0.62 -7.39 5.66
CA TYR A 23 1.44 -6.96 6.77
C TYR A 23 2.90 -6.78 6.34
N MET A 24 3.44 -5.61 6.63
CA MET A 24 4.84 -5.28 6.38
C MET A 24 5.61 -5.41 7.70
N PRO A 25 6.47 -6.45 7.87
CA PRO A 25 7.26 -6.57 9.08
C PRO A 25 8.26 -5.41 9.17
N MET A 26 8.24 -4.68 10.26
CA MET A 26 9.26 -3.68 10.58
C MET A 26 10.52 -4.39 11.07
N ALA A 27 11.69 -3.76 10.91
CA ALA A 27 12.96 -4.35 11.31
C ALA A 27 12.92 -4.89 12.75
N GLY A 28 13.29 -6.17 12.93
CA GLY A 28 13.30 -6.84 14.23
C GLY A 28 11.99 -7.51 14.66
N GLN A 29 10.98 -7.57 13.79
CA GLN A 29 9.72 -8.27 14.06
C GLN A 29 9.65 -9.60 13.30
N ASP A 30 9.49 -10.70 14.03
CA ASP A 30 9.33 -12.06 13.46
C ASP A 30 7.87 -12.38 13.05
N TYR A 31 6.97 -11.44 13.20
CA TYR A 31 5.56 -11.65 12.87
C TYR A 31 5.35 -11.76 11.37
N ARG A 32 4.73 -12.85 10.94
CA ARG A 32 4.28 -13.05 9.56
C ARG A 32 2.78 -12.82 9.50
N GLY A 33 2.38 -11.83 8.74
CA GLY A 33 0.96 -11.62 8.42
C GLY A 33 0.43 -12.68 7.46
N LEU A 34 -0.89 -12.71 7.31
CA LEU A 34 -1.56 -13.57 6.34
C LEU A 34 -1.35 -12.99 4.94
N PRO A 35 -0.79 -13.74 3.98
CA PRO A 35 -0.62 -13.26 2.61
C PRO A 35 -1.98 -13.05 1.93
N ILE A 36 -2.05 -12.08 1.03
CA ILE A 36 -3.29 -11.79 0.27
C ILE A 36 -3.74 -12.98 -0.57
N SER A 37 -2.81 -13.80 -1.06
CA SER A 37 -3.12 -15.04 -1.77
C SER A 37 -3.96 -16.02 -0.94
N GLU A 38 -3.68 -16.15 0.35
CA GLU A 38 -4.47 -16.99 1.25
C GLU A 38 -5.86 -16.40 1.49
N ILE A 39 -5.98 -15.07 1.62
CA ILE A 39 -7.29 -14.42 1.74
C ILE A 39 -8.12 -14.69 0.48
N LYS A 40 -7.54 -14.57 -0.70
CA LYS A 40 -8.21 -14.89 -1.98
C LYS A 40 -8.68 -16.34 -2.01
N GLN A 41 -7.84 -17.29 -1.60
CA GLN A 41 -8.22 -18.70 -1.49
C GLN A 41 -9.38 -18.95 -0.49
N MET A 42 -9.37 -18.23 0.64
CA MET A 42 -10.48 -18.33 1.61
C MET A 42 -11.80 -17.82 1.02
N LEU A 43 -11.76 -16.78 0.20
CA LEU A 43 -12.94 -16.26 -0.50
C LEU A 43 -13.45 -17.25 -1.54
N GLU A 44 -12.55 -17.87 -2.32
CA GLU A 44 -12.90 -18.93 -3.27
C GLU A 44 -13.55 -20.16 -2.59
N LYS A 45 -12.98 -20.62 -1.47
CA LYS A 45 -13.56 -21.71 -0.67
C LYS A 45 -14.98 -21.38 -0.19
N ARG A 46 -15.29 -20.11 0.01
CA ARG A 46 -16.64 -19.62 0.35
C ARG A 46 -17.51 -19.37 -0.88
N LYS A 47 -17.06 -19.77 -2.06
CA LYS A 47 -17.74 -19.57 -3.35
C LYS A 47 -17.97 -18.08 -3.69
N ILE A 48 -17.11 -17.19 -3.18
CA ILE A 48 -17.12 -15.78 -3.50
C ILE A 48 -16.18 -15.55 -4.68
N SER A 49 -16.76 -15.37 -5.86
CA SER A 49 -16.01 -15.07 -7.09
C SER A 49 -15.69 -13.58 -7.14
N LEU A 50 -14.41 -13.27 -7.31
CA LEU A 50 -13.90 -11.90 -7.38
C LEU A 50 -13.70 -11.49 -8.84
N GLN A 51 -14.30 -10.37 -9.23
CA GLN A 51 -14.08 -9.73 -10.52
C GLN A 51 -13.35 -8.41 -10.32
N LYS A 52 -12.18 -8.26 -10.94
CA LYS A 52 -11.42 -6.99 -10.87
C LYS A 52 -12.27 -5.85 -11.43
N THR A 53 -12.20 -4.69 -10.81
CA THR A 53 -12.91 -3.47 -11.25
C THR A 53 -11.96 -2.29 -11.33
N GLU A 54 -12.19 -1.42 -12.31
CA GLU A 54 -11.49 -0.14 -12.45
C GLU A 54 -12.08 0.95 -11.52
N GLU A 55 -13.20 0.66 -10.87
CA GLU A 55 -13.84 1.59 -9.94
C GLU A 55 -12.93 1.81 -8.72
N GLN A 56 -12.41 3.03 -8.60
CA GLN A 56 -11.58 3.44 -7.48
C GLN A 56 -12.43 3.91 -6.31
N MET A 57 -12.15 3.39 -5.12
CA MET A 57 -12.80 3.85 -3.88
C MET A 57 -11.77 4.56 -2.99
N GLY A 58 -11.39 5.76 -3.41
CA GLY A 58 -10.36 6.58 -2.76
C GLY A 58 -9.05 6.66 -3.55
N SER A 59 -8.11 7.46 -3.09
CA SER A 59 -6.83 7.77 -3.76
C SER A 59 -5.68 6.80 -3.41
N GLY A 60 -5.98 5.68 -2.77
CA GLY A 60 -4.97 4.71 -2.34
C GLY A 60 -4.60 3.70 -3.43
N PRO A 61 -3.52 2.93 -3.23
CA PRO A 61 -2.99 1.98 -4.21
C PRO A 61 -3.73 0.63 -4.21
N ALA A 62 -4.90 0.53 -3.61
CA ALA A 62 -5.66 -0.70 -3.55
C ALA A 62 -6.17 -1.11 -4.93
N VAL A 63 -6.04 -2.39 -5.25
CA VAL A 63 -6.71 -3.00 -6.40
C VAL A 63 -8.06 -3.53 -5.92
N TYR A 64 -9.15 -3.07 -6.57
CA TYR A 64 -10.50 -3.38 -6.14
C TYR A 64 -11.14 -4.50 -6.93
N TYR A 65 -12.01 -5.23 -6.24
CA TYR A 65 -12.79 -6.33 -6.79
C TYR A 65 -14.25 -6.22 -6.38
N LYS A 66 -15.13 -6.61 -7.30
CA LYS A 66 -16.56 -6.83 -7.08
C LYS A 66 -16.80 -8.30 -6.77
N ALA A 67 -17.79 -8.58 -5.95
CA ALA A 67 -18.31 -9.93 -5.74
C ALA A 67 -19.83 -9.93 -6.01
N ALA A 68 -20.32 -10.97 -6.63
CA ALA A 68 -21.76 -11.11 -6.91
C ALA A 68 -22.57 -11.13 -5.61
N GLY A 69 -23.63 -10.32 -5.54
CA GLY A 69 -24.48 -10.20 -4.35
C GLY A 69 -23.94 -9.28 -3.25
N TYR A 70 -22.84 -8.55 -3.51
CA TYR A 70 -22.25 -7.59 -2.59
C TYR A 70 -22.40 -6.17 -3.11
N GLN A 71 -22.84 -5.23 -2.27
CA GLN A 71 -22.96 -3.82 -2.62
C GLN A 71 -21.61 -3.10 -2.62
N GLY A 72 -20.77 -3.49 -1.69
CA GLY A 72 -19.44 -2.91 -1.49
C GLY A 72 -18.35 -3.52 -2.37
N ARG A 73 -17.12 -3.24 -2.03
CA ARG A 73 -15.91 -3.69 -2.77
C ARG A 73 -14.91 -4.31 -1.81
N ILE A 74 -14.12 -5.24 -2.33
CA ILE A 74 -12.94 -5.78 -1.66
C ILE A 74 -11.72 -5.17 -2.32
N GLY A 75 -10.87 -4.53 -1.53
CA GLY A 75 -9.59 -3.97 -1.97
C GLY A 75 -8.43 -4.77 -1.42
N PHE A 76 -7.39 -4.98 -2.22
CA PHE A 76 -6.13 -5.58 -1.79
C PHE A 76 -4.98 -4.61 -1.98
N ILE A 77 -4.11 -4.52 -0.98
CA ILE A 77 -2.87 -3.75 -1.00
C ILE A 77 -1.75 -4.73 -0.68
N GLU A 78 -0.92 -5.04 -1.67
CA GLU A 78 0.16 -6.04 -1.61
C GLU A 78 1.53 -5.35 -1.70
N PRO A 79 2.04 -4.73 -0.62
CA PRO A 79 3.28 -3.96 -0.67
C PRO A 79 4.53 -4.81 -0.85
N LEU A 80 4.52 -6.09 -0.44
CA LEU A 80 5.68 -6.97 -0.54
C LEU A 80 5.69 -7.81 -1.82
N HIS A 81 4.53 -8.33 -2.23
CA HIS A 81 4.41 -9.28 -3.33
C HIS A 81 3.81 -8.68 -4.60
N GLY A 82 3.19 -7.51 -4.50
CA GLY A 82 2.65 -6.79 -5.65
C GLY A 82 3.67 -5.83 -6.27
N LYS A 83 3.42 -5.39 -7.50
CA LYS A 83 4.17 -4.30 -8.12
C LYS A 83 3.76 -2.93 -7.56
N PHE A 84 3.49 -2.89 -6.26
CA PHE A 84 2.96 -1.75 -5.52
C PHE A 84 3.85 -0.50 -5.64
N CYS A 85 5.16 -0.67 -5.57
CA CYS A 85 6.12 0.44 -5.58
C CYS A 85 6.00 1.31 -6.84
N ARG A 86 5.66 0.73 -7.99
CA ARG A 86 5.48 1.47 -9.24
C ARG A 86 4.30 2.44 -9.23
N TYR A 87 3.34 2.21 -8.34
CA TYR A 87 2.13 3.03 -8.22
C TYR A 87 2.09 3.80 -6.90
N CYS A 88 3.16 3.71 -6.10
CA CYS A 88 3.23 4.39 -4.83
C CYS A 88 3.52 5.88 -5.05
N ASN A 89 2.62 6.72 -4.57
CA ASN A 89 2.73 8.17 -4.63
C ASN A 89 2.90 8.78 -3.23
N ARG A 90 3.49 8.03 -2.30
CA ARG A 90 3.60 8.43 -0.90
C ARG A 90 4.95 9.03 -0.60
N ILE A 91 4.92 10.16 0.06
CA ILE A 91 6.07 10.82 0.68
C ILE A 91 5.73 11.02 2.15
N ARG A 92 6.68 10.84 3.03
CA ARG A 92 6.55 11.05 4.46
C ARG A 92 7.57 12.04 4.94
N VAL A 93 7.13 12.92 5.83
CA VAL A 93 8.02 13.80 6.59
C VAL A 93 7.97 13.31 8.03
N THR A 94 9.14 13.05 8.60
CA THR A 94 9.29 12.61 9.99
C THR A 94 9.36 13.80 10.94
N GLY A 95 9.16 13.58 12.24
CA GLY A 95 9.16 14.64 13.25
C GLY A 95 10.51 15.36 13.42
N ASP A 96 11.61 14.73 13.01
CA ASP A 96 12.96 15.27 12.97
C ASP A 96 13.31 15.96 11.64
N ALA A 97 12.30 16.17 10.79
CA ALA A 97 12.40 16.76 9.45
C ALA A 97 13.14 15.89 8.42
N GLY A 98 13.03 14.57 8.54
CA GLY A 98 13.48 13.63 7.52
C GLY A 98 12.44 13.45 6.43
N LEU A 99 12.86 13.38 5.16
CA LEU A 99 12.02 13.01 4.04
C LEU A 99 12.25 11.54 3.68
N GLN A 100 11.15 10.78 3.62
CA GLN A 100 11.17 9.37 3.25
C GLN A 100 10.15 9.10 2.15
N THR A 101 10.53 8.35 1.13
CA THR A 101 9.62 7.89 0.08
C THR A 101 8.98 6.56 0.40
N CYS A 102 9.60 5.77 1.26
CA CYS A 102 9.10 4.47 1.65
C CYS A 102 9.15 4.28 3.18
N LEU A 103 8.14 3.61 3.73
CA LEU A 103 8.14 3.23 5.14
C LEU A 103 9.09 2.05 5.41
N PHE A 104 9.27 1.19 4.42
CA PHE A 104 9.98 -0.09 4.55
C PHE A 104 11.43 0.01 4.04
N TYR A 105 11.61 0.65 2.89
CA TYR A 105 12.91 0.91 2.30
C TYR A 105 13.08 2.42 2.26
N GLY A 106 14.14 2.93 2.79
CA GLY A 106 14.38 4.31 2.54
C GLY A 106 15.50 4.91 3.35
N GLU A 107 16.42 5.50 2.64
CA GLU A 107 17.26 6.53 3.20
C GLU A 107 16.38 7.71 3.57
N GLN A 108 16.63 8.25 4.74
CA GLN A 108 16.02 9.48 5.18
C GLN A 108 16.91 10.64 4.72
N ILE A 109 16.31 11.59 4.02
CA ILE A 109 17.00 12.82 3.63
C ILE A 109 16.65 13.91 4.61
N ASP A 110 17.66 14.58 5.13
CA ASP A 110 17.46 15.70 6.05
C ASP A 110 16.95 16.94 5.29
N LEU A 111 15.67 17.24 5.49
CA LEU A 111 15.05 18.44 4.91
C LEU A 111 15.64 19.74 5.43
N LYS A 112 16.18 19.77 6.66
CA LYS A 112 16.79 21.00 7.20
C LYS A 112 17.98 21.42 6.36
N THR A 113 18.81 20.46 5.95
CA THR A 113 19.96 20.71 5.07
C THR A 113 19.49 21.20 3.71
N ALA A 114 18.43 20.63 3.14
CA ALA A 114 17.89 21.05 1.86
C ALA A 114 17.27 22.46 1.93
N LEU A 115 16.50 22.76 2.99
CA LEU A 115 15.83 24.05 3.18
C LEU A 115 16.77 25.22 3.48
N ASN A 116 17.97 24.95 3.97
CA ASN A 116 18.99 25.98 4.27
C ASN A 116 19.79 26.42 3.04
N GLN A 117 19.51 25.87 1.86
CA GLN A 117 20.16 26.29 0.61
C GLN A 117 19.41 27.46 -0.03
N GLU A 118 20.12 28.35 -0.70
CA GLU A 118 19.50 29.48 -1.42
C GLU A 118 18.45 29.03 -2.45
N LYS A 119 18.66 27.87 -3.06
CA LYS A 119 17.75 27.24 -4.03
C LYS A 119 17.06 26.01 -3.47
N TRP A 120 16.49 26.13 -2.29
CA TRP A 120 15.90 25.01 -1.57
C TRP A 120 14.78 24.28 -2.36
N GLU A 121 13.99 24.99 -3.16
CA GLU A 121 12.94 24.37 -3.96
C GLU A 121 13.52 23.44 -5.04
N GLU A 122 14.59 23.86 -5.69
CA GLU A 122 15.28 23.08 -6.71
C GLU A 122 15.95 21.85 -6.09
N ALA A 123 16.64 22.03 -4.96
CA ALA A 123 17.23 20.94 -4.17
C ALA A 123 16.18 19.92 -3.72
N LEU A 124 15.03 20.38 -3.24
CA LEU A 124 13.94 19.51 -2.81
C LEU A 124 13.33 18.73 -3.99
N ARG A 125 13.12 19.38 -5.15
CA ARG A 125 12.63 18.71 -6.37
C ARG A 125 13.59 17.65 -6.87
N GLN A 126 14.88 17.94 -6.89
CA GLN A 126 15.91 16.98 -7.27
C GLN A 126 15.94 15.79 -6.33
N THR A 127 15.93 16.04 -5.02
CA THR A 127 15.89 15.02 -3.97
C THR A 127 14.68 14.08 -4.11
N ILE A 128 13.48 14.63 -4.32
CA ILE A 128 12.27 13.85 -4.54
C ILE A 128 12.37 13.04 -5.84
N GLY A 129 12.94 13.62 -6.88
CA GLY A 129 13.17 12.95 -8.17
C GLY A 129 14.12 11.76 -8.04
N GLU A 130 15.24 11.92 -7.35
CA GLU A 130 16.22 10.87 -7.10
C GLU A 130 15.63 9.73 -6.28
N LEU A 131 14.89 10.03 -5.21
CA LEU A 131 14.20 9.04 -4.40
C LEU A 131 13.15 8.24 -5.19
N SER A 132 12.45 8.89 -6.11
CA SER A 132 11.49 8.22 -7.00
C SER A 132 12.18 7.25 -7.96
N LEU A 133 13.37 7.60 -8.46
CA LEU A 133 14.16 6.78 -9.37
C LEU A 133 14.74 5.54 -8.68
N ILE A 134 15.16 5.63 -7.42
CA ILE A 134 15.65 4.49 -6.64
C ILE A 134 14.55 3.42 -6.50
N HIS A 135 13.29 3.83 -6.33
CA HIS A 135 12.16 2.90 -6.27
C HIS A 135 11.85 2.19 -7.59
N ILE A 136 12.23 2.79 -8.71
CA ILE A 136 12.01 2.22 -10.05
C ILE A 136 13.15 1.28 -10.46
N SER A 137 14.36 1.50 -9.95
CA SER A 137 15.58 0.83 -10.42
C SER A 137 16.06 -0.34 -9.56
N GLU A 138 15.56 -0.51 -8.33
CA GLU A 138 15.87 -1.71 -7.54
C GLU A 138 14.79 -2.79 -7.73
N PRO A 139 15.06 -3.83 -8.56
CA PRO A 139 14.28 -5.05 -8.50
C PRO A 139 14.65 -5.76 -7.19
N THR A 140 13.67 -5.85 -6.28
CA THR A 140 13.60 -6.79 -5.15
C THR A 140 14.83 -7.68 -4.99
N ARG A 141 15.75 -7.29 -4.14
CA ARG A 141 16.66 -8.26 -3.51
C ARG A 141 15.87 -8.97 -2.41
N HIS A 142 15.64 -10.24 -2.67
CA HIS A 142 15.15 -11.21 -1.70
C HIS A 142 16.18 -11.47 -0.62
#